data_69ec45d309fc64f727f8bcb6af03ece4
#
_entry.id   69ec45d309fc64f727f8bcb6af03ece4
#
_cell.length_a   1.000
_cell.length_b   1.000
_cell.length_c   1.000
_cell.angle_alpha   90.00
_cell.angle_beta   90.00
_cell.angle_gamma   90.00
#
_symmetry.space_group_name_H-M   'P 1'
#
loop_
_entity.id
_entity.type
_entity.pdbx_description
1 polymer ?
#
loop_
_entity_poly.entity_id
_entity_poly.type
_entity_poly.pdbx_seq_one_letter_code
_entity_poly.pdbx_strand_id
1 'polypeptide(L)'
;MDLLTTLIISVAAILSSLAITYVLKKLNISTRIQEIQKFNNEVNKEYFKALTKKDIKRLDELEPKLKETQKNSIELLKLQMYSLAILLPFAMLVPPFIQSLFSSFTITLPFQIPVPFRPTFFSVEFRDTFGAYGWFWLSFIFLGGLTQLIIAQLNKPKKLPREKIN
;
A
#
# COMPACT_ATOMS: atom_id res chain seq x y z
N MET A 1 17.46 -0.76 -26.57
CA MET A 1 16.43 -0.63 -25.52
C MET A 1 15.09 -0.99 -26.14
N ASP A 2 14.57 -2.19 -25.82
CA ASP A 2 13.29 -2.63 -26.38
C ASP A 2 12.15 -1.97 -25.64
N LEU A 3 11.71 -0.82 -26.15
CA LEU A 3 10.61 -0.04 -25.59
C LEU A 3 9.36 -0.91 -25.43
N LEU A 4 9.12 -1.82 -26.34
CA LEU A 4 8.02 -2.79 -26.30
C LEU A 4 8.14 -3.72 -25.09
N THR A 5 9.31 -4.29 -24.84
CA THR A 5 9.54 -5.19 -23.68
C THR A 5 9.38 -4.45 -22.36
N THR A 6 9.90 -3.22 -22.27
CA THR A 6 9.71 -2.35 -21.11
C THR A 6 8.24 -2.12 -20.82
N LEU A 7 7.46 -1.84 -21.87
CA LEU A 7 6.02 -1.59 -21.75
C LEU A 7 5.26 -2.86 -21.34
N ILE A 8 5.59 -4.02 -21.91
CA ILE A 8 4.98 -5.30 -21.57
C ILE A 8 5.20 -5.62 -20.08
N ILE A 9 6.42 -5.49 -19.57
CA ILE A 9 6.74 -5.77 -18.16
C ILE A 9 5.98 -4.77 -17.25
N SER A 10 5.92 -3.49 -17.63
CA SER A 10 5.21 -2.48 -16.87
C SER A 10 3.70 -2.74 -16.81
N VAL A 11 3.09 -3.12 -17.92
CA VAL A 11 1.66 -3.49 -17.99
C VAL A 11 1.39 -4.74 -17.15
N ALA A 12 2.25 -5.76 -17.24
CA ALA A 12 2.14 -6.97 -16.40
C ALA A 12 2.21 -6.61 -14.91
N ALA A 13 3.08 -5.69 -14.51
CA ALA A 13 3.20 -5.22 -13.13
C ALA A 13 1.93 -4.49 -12.66
N ILE A 14 1.36 -3.62 -13.50
CA ILE A 14 0.10 -2.90 -13.18
C ILE A 14 -1.06 -3.89 -13.03
N LEU A 15 -1.23 -4.81 -13.96
CA LEU A 15 -2.30 -5.82 -13.91
C LEU A 15 -2.18 -6.68 -12.66
N SER A 16 -0.96 -7.05 -12.29
CA SER A 16 -0.65 -7.80 -11.08
C SER A 16 -1.05 -7.03 -9.82
N SER A 17 -0.71 -5.74 -9.75
CA SER A 17 -1.08 -4.86 -8.64
C SER A 17 -2.61 -4.73 -8.51
N LEU A 18 -3.32 -4.59 -9.63
CA LEU A 18 -4.78 -4.54 -9.66
C LEU A 18 -5.42 -5.86 -9.22
N ALA A 19 -4.88 -6.99 -9.68
CA ALA A 19 -5.37 -8.32 -9.30
C ALA A 19 -5.26 -8.55 -7.79
N ILE A 20 -4.11 -8.25 -7.18
CA ILE A 20 -3.91 -8.36 -5.73
C ILE A 20 -4.90 -7.46 -4.99
N THR A 21 -5.03 -6.20 -5.42
CA THR A 21 -5.96 -5.25 -4.80
C THR A 21 -7.40 -5.74 -4.89
N TYR A 22 -7.79 -6.30 -6.03
CA TYR A 22 -9.11 -6.89 -6.22
C TYR A 22 -9.36 -8.06 -5.26
N VAL A 23 -8.39 -8.98 -5.13
CA VAL A 23 -8.49 -10.13 -4.20
C VAL A 23 -8.62 -9.65 -2.76
N LEU A 24 -7.76 -8.72 -2.31
CA LEU A 24 -7.81 -8.15 -0.96
C LEU A 24 -9.14 -7.44 -0.67
N LYS A 25 -9.70 -6.76 -1.67
CA LYS A 25 -11.01 -6.11 -1.56
C LYS A 25 -12.16 -7.12 -1.52
N LYS A 26 -12.12 -8.16 -2.36
CA LYS A 26 -13.11 -9.24 -2.38
C LYS A 26 -13.16 -10.01 -1.05
N LEU A 27 -12.02 -10.15 -0.38
CA LEU A 27 -11.92 -10.76 0.95
C LEU A 27 -12.25 -9.77 2.09
N ASN A 28 -12.69 -8.56 1.78
CA ASN A 28 -12.96 -7.47 2.72
C ASN A 28 -11.77 -7.06 3.62
N ILE A 29 -10.57 -7.58 3.36
CA ILE A 29 -9.36 -7.28 4.14
C ILE A 29 -9.02 -5.79 4.04
N SER A 30 -8.97 -5.26 2.83
CA SER A 30 -8.63 -3.85 2.57
C SER A 30 -9.66 -2.89 3.20
N THR A 31 -10.96 -3.21 3.09
CA THR A 31 -12.05 -2.40 3.65
C THR A 31 -11.96 -2.37 5.18
N ARG A 32 -11.78 -3.54 5.78
CA ARG A 32 -11.68 -3.67 7.24
C ARG A 32 -10.45 -2.95 7.82
N ILE A 33 -9.30 -3.04 7.15
CA ILE A 33 -8.09 -2.28 7.53
C ILE A 33 -8.38 -0.77 7.53
N GLN A 34 -9.04 -0.26 6.50
CA GLN A 34 -9.36 1.17 6.40
C GLN A 34 -10.34 1.63 7.49
N GLU A 35 -11.35 0.82 7.82
CA GLU A 35 -12.31 1.11 8.90
C GLU A 35 -11.60 1.21 10.25
N ILE A 36 -10.76 0.22 10.58
CA ILE A 36 -10.01 0.19 11.83
C ILE A 36 -9.06 1.39 11.91
N GLN A 37 -8.30 1.67 10.84
CA GLN A 37 -7.38 2.81 10.80
C GLN A 37 -8.12 4.14 10.96
N LYS A 38 -9.28 4.29 10.33
CA LYS A 38 -10.10 5.50 10.44
C LYS A 38 -10.59 5.70 11.87
N PHE A 39 -11.15 4.65 12.49
CA PHE A 39 -11.59 4.67 13.88
C PHE A 39 -10.44 5.03 14.83
N ASN A 40 -9.30 4.34 14.73
CA ASN A 40 -8.14 4.60 15.57
C ASN A 40 -7.63 6.05 15.41
N ASN A 41 -7.61 6.57 14.18
CA ASN A 41 -7.19 7.95 13.91
C ASN A 41 -8.16 8.98 14.48
N GLU A 42 -9.46 8.72 14.44
CA GLU A 42 -10.49 9.60 15.01
C GLU A 42 -10.36 9.64 16.53
N VAL A 43 -10.29 8.48 17.19
CA VAL A 43 -10.11 8.38 18.66
C VAL A 43 -8.83 9.07 19.11
N ASN A 44 -7.70 8.82 18.42
CA ASN A 44 -6.43 9.46 18.75
C ASN A 44 -6.51 10.99 18.60
N LYS A 45 -7.13 11.50 17.54
CA LYS A 45 -7.32 12.95 17.35
C LYS A 45 -8.16 13.57 18.47
N GLU A 46 -9.24 12.91 18.89
CA GLU A 46 -10.08 13.38 19.99
C GLU A 46 -9.31 13.36 21.31
N TYR A 47 -8.57 12.30 21.56
CA TYR A 47 -7.73 12.16 22.76
C TYR A 47 -6.67 13.27 22.84
N PHE A 48 -5.92 13.52 21.77
CA PHE A 48 -4.95 14.63 21.73
C PHE A 48 -5.62 16.00 21.92
N LYS A 49 -6.81 16.23 21.38
CA LYS A 49 -7.55 17.48 21.62
C LYS A 49 -7.98 17.63 23.07
N ALA A 50 -8.45 16.56 23.73
CA ALA A 50 -8.84 16.57 25.12
C ALA A 50 -7.61 16.81 26.05
N LEU A 51 -6.47 16.17 25.73
CA LEU A 51 -5.19 16.42 26.43
C LEU A 51 -4.75 17.88 26.34
N THR A 52 -4.79 18.44 25.15
CA THR A 52 -4.36 19.84 24.92
C THR A 52 -5.24 20.83 25.68
N LYS A 53 -6.55 20.52 25.82
CA LYS A 53 -7.51 21.34 26.55
C LYS A 53 -7.57 21.03 28.04
N LYS A 54 -6.82 20.05 28.54
CA LYS A 54 -6.87 19.54 29.92
C LYS A 54 -8.27 19.16 30.39
N ASP A 55 -9.11 18.65 29.48
CA ASP A 55 -10.49 18.25 29.75
C ASP A 55 -10.54 16.82 30.30
N ILE A 56 -10.47 16.71 31.63
CA ILE A 56 -10.39 15.45 32.35
C ILE A 56 -11.64 14.60 32.09
N LYS A 57 -12.83 15.23 32.09
CA LYS A 57 -14.10 14.51 31.84
C LYS A 57 -14.11 13.80 30.48
N ARG A 58 -13.61 14.51 29.46
CA ARG A 58 -13.55 13.98 28.11
C ARG A 58 -12.47 12.89 27.95
N LEU A 59 -11.41 12.95 28.74
CA LEU A 59 -10.37 11.90 28.78
C LEU A 59 -10.95 10.60 29.36
N ASP A 60 -11.74 10.68 30.44
CA ASP A 60 -12.39 9.52 31.07
C ASP A 60 -13.42 8.87 30.10
N GLU A 61 -14.18 9.68 29.37
CA GLU A 61 -15.11 9.18 28.33
C GLU A 61 -14.39 8.48 27.15
N LEU A 62 -13.16 8.86 26.87
CA LEU A 62 -12.37 8.29 25.76
C LEU A 62 -11.59 7.04 26.20
N GLU A 63 -11.43 6.78 27.48
CA GLU A 63 -10.69 5.59 27.98
C GLU A 63 -11.20 4.26 27.42
N PRO A 64 -12.53 3.96 27.42
CA PRO A 64 -13.05 2.73 26.85
C PRO A 64 -12.77 2.62 25.34
N LYS A 65 -12.82 3.76 24.60
CA LYS A 65 -12.48 3.78 23.17
C LYS A 65 -11.00 3.54 22.92
N LEU A 66 -10.12 3.99 23.82
CA LEU A 66 -8.68 3.69 23.75
C LEU A 66 -8.40 2.20 23.97
N LYS A 67 -9.10 1.54 24.91
CA LYS A 67 -9.01 0.08 25.07
C LYS A 67 -9.49 -0.66 23.82
N GLU A 68 -10.48 -0.13 23.12
CA GLU A 68 -10.95 -0.66 21.85
C GLU A 68 -9.89 -0.47 20.74
N THR A 69 -9.20 0.69 20.67
CA THR A 69 -8.12 0.90 19.69
C THR A 69 -6.98 -0.09 19.88
N GLN A 70 -6.68 -0.51 21.11
CA GLN A 70 -5.67 -1.55 21.38
C GLN A 70 -6.10 -2.92 20.81
N LYS A 71 -7.36 -3.33 21.01
CA LYS A 71 -7.92 -4.55 20.42
C LYS A 71 -7.90 -4.48 18.90
N ASN A 72 -8.31 -3.34 18.35
CA ASN A 72 -8.30 -3.06 16.92
C ASN A 72 -6.88 -3.12 16.33
N SER A 73 -5.85 -2.73 17.07
CA SER A 73 -4.45 -2.84 16.63
C SER A 73 -4.01 -4.29 16.45
N ILE A 74 -4.47 -5.19 17.32
CA ILE A 74 -4.20 -6.64 17.17
C ILE A 74 -4.95 -7.22 15.96
N GLU A 75 -6.20 -6.81 15.75
CA GLU A 75 -6.97 -7.19 14.55
C GLU A 75 -6.29 -6.68 13.28
N LEU A 76 -5.79 -5.44 13.30
CA LEU A 76 -5.05 -4.84 12.19
C LEU A 76 -3.81 -5.66 11.84
N LEU A 77 -3.03 -6.09 12.82
CA LEU A 77 -1.87 -6.95 12.61
C LEU A 77 -2.26 -8.29 11.96
N LYS A 78 -3.33 -8.93 12.43
CA LYS A 78 -3.83 -10.18 11.82
C LYS A 78 -4.22 -9.95 10.35
N LEU A 79 -4.95 -8.88 10.05
CA LEU A 79 -5.35 -8.56 8.68
C LEU A 79 -4.14 -8.24 7.77
N GLN A 80 -3.12 -7.59 8.32
CA GLN A 80 -1.84 -7.35 7.60
C GLN A 80 -1.11 -8.67 7.33
N MET A 81 -1.08 -9.61 8.29
CA MET A 81 -0.51 -10.94 8.08
C MET A 81 -1.27 -11.72 6.99
N TYR A 82 -2.61 -11.67 6.96
CA TYR A 82 -3.38 -12.27 5.87
C TYR A 82 -3.07 -11.61 4.51
N SER A 83 -2.92 -10.30 4.48
CA SER A 83 -2.52 -9.58 3.28
C SER A 83 -1.14 -10.02 2.79
N LEU A 84 -0.17 -10.18 3.69
CA LEU A 84 1.16 -10.71 3.37
C LEU A 84 1.10 -12.16 2.88
N ALA A 85 0.29 -13.02 3.50
CA ALA A 85 0.12 -14.40 3.08
C ALA A 85 -0.43 -14.53 1.65
N ILE A 86 -1.22 -13.56 1.17
CA ILE A 86 -1.69 -13.49 -0.22
C ILE A 86 -0.59 -12.94 -1.13
N LEU A 87 0.13 -11.91 -0.69
CA LEU A 87 1.17 -11.26 -1.49
C LEU A 87 2.40 -12.16 -1.68
N LEU A 88 2.75 -12.97 -0.70
CA LEU A 88 4.00 -13.74 -0.66
C LEU A 88 4.09 -14.78 -1.78
N PRO A 89 3.09 -15.65 -2.05
CA PRO A 89 3.11 -16.57 -3.19
C PRO A 89 3.23 -15.83 -4.52
N PHE A 90 2.53 -14.70 -4.64
CA PHE A 90 2.61 -13.87 -5.84
C PHE A 90 4.04 -13.31 -6.03
N ALA A 91 4.63 -12.75 -4.98
CA ALA A 91 5.98 -12.19 -5.00
C ALA A 91 7.05 -13.25 -5.31
N MET A 92 6.83 -14.52 -4.93
CA MET A 92 7.74 -15.62 -5.20
C MET A 92 7.63 -16.20 -6.61
N LEU A 93 6.46 -16.12 -7.25
CA LEU A 93 6.21 -16.78 -8.53
C LEU A 93 6.29 -15.82 -9.72
N VAL A 94 5.64 -14.66 -9.64
CA VAL A 94 5.47 -13.79 -10.82
C VAL A 94 6.77 -13.08 -11.24
N PRO A 95 7.53 -12.42 -10.37
CA PRO A 95 8.75 -11.73 -10.78
C PRO A 95 9.85 -12.67 -11.32
N PRO A 96 10.12 -13.87 -10.72
CA PRO A 96 11.05 -14.83 -11.31
C PRO A 96 10.57 -15.37 -12.65
N PHE A 97 9.27 -15.57 -12.84
CA PHE A 97 8.70 -15.98 -14.12
C PHE A 97 8.93 -14.89 -15.19
N ILE A 98 8.69 -13.64 -14.88
CA ILE A 98 9.00 -12.50 -15.76
C ILE A 98 10.49 -12.46 -16.10
N GLN A 99 11.37 -12.67 -15.11
CA GLN A 99 12.82 -12.73 -15.32
C GLN A 99 13.22 -13.89 -16.27
N SER A 100 12.56 -15.04 -16.18
CA SER A 100 12.87 -16.18 -17.07
C SER A 100 12.44 -15.92 -18.52
N LEU A 101 11.31 -15.21 -18.73
CA LEU A 101 10.83 -14.83 -20.06
C LEU A 101 11.68 -13.74 -20.72
N PHE A 102 12.23 -12.83 -19.94
CA PHE A 102 12.97 -11.66 -20.41
C PHE A 102 14.38 -11.60 -19.81
N SER A 103 15.11 -12.72 -19.85
CA SER A 103 16.43 -12.87 -19.21
C SER A 103 17.49 -11.89 -19.72
N SER A 104 17.43 -11.51 -21.00
CA SER A 104 18.34 -10.55 -21.63
C SER A 104 17.93 -9.09 -21.47
N PHE A 105 16.77 -8.84 -20.86
CA PHE A 105 16.27 -7.47 -20.69
C PHE A 105 17.10 -6.71 -19.66
N THR A 106 17.55 -5.52 -20.04
CA THR A 106 18.20 -4.55 -19.15
C THR A 106 17.75 -3.13 -19.51
N ILE A 107 17.47 -2.34 -18.50
CA ILE A 107 17.14 -0.93 -18.64
C ILE A 107 18.06 -0.10 -17.75
N THR A 108 18.59 0.99 -18.31
CA THR A 108 19.41 1.96 -17.58
C THR A 108 18.62 3.25 -17.40
N LEU A 109 18.49 3.69 -16.16
CA LEU A 109 17.81 4.93 -15.80
C LEU A 109 18.81 6.10 -15.78
N PRO A 110 18.36 7.34 -16.06
CA PRO A 110 19.23 8.53 -15.99
C PRO A 110 19.59 8.96 -14.56
N PHE A 111 19.10 8.25 -13.56
CA PHE A 111 19.35 8.49 -12.12
C PHE A 111 19.45 7.18 -11.37
N GLN A 112 20.15 7.22 -10.25
CA GLN A 112 20.33 6.06 -9.38
C GLN A 112 19.17 5.96 -8.39
N ILE A 113 18.65 4.73 -8.21
CA ILE A 113 17.60 4.44 -7.23
C ILE A 113 18.20 3.62 -6.09
N PRO A 114 17.91 3.98 -4.82
CA PRO A 114 18.31 3.17 -3.67
C PRO A 114 17.51 1.87 -3.66
N VAL A 115 18.21 0.74 -3.73
CA VAL A 115 17.62 -0.61 -3.72
C VAL A 115 17.87 -1.25 -2.35
N PRO A 116 16.81 -1.47 -1.54
CA PRO A 116 16.96 -1.99 -0.17
C PRO A 116 17.17 -3.52 -0.12
N PHE A 117 17.31 -4.20 -1.25
CA PHE A 117 17.29 -5.66 -1.33
C PHE A 117 18.69 -6.26 -1.58
N ARG A 118 19.55 -6.25 -0.56
CA ARG A 118 20.60 -7.26 -0.40
C ARG A 118 20.44 -8.00 0.92
N PRO A 119 20.92 -9.28 1.02
CA PRO A 119 20.81 -10.08 2.25
C PRO A 119 21.60 -9.52 3.45
N THR A 120 22.36 -8.47 3.27
CA THR A 120 22.96 -7.69 4.35
C THR A 120 22.02 -6.53 4.68
N PHE A 121 21.26 -6.68 5.73
CA PHE A 121 20.14 -5.84 6.18
C PHE A 121 20.43 -4.33 6.36
N PHE A 122 21.62 -3.84 6.10
CA PHE A 122 22.02 -2.46 6.36
C PHE A 122 22.71 -1.72 5.21
N SER A 123 22.84 -2.31 4.02
CA SER A 123 23.45 -1.62 2.88
C SER A 123 22.40 -1.27 1.82
N VAL A 124 22.16 0.03 1.64
CA VAL A 124 21.40 0.57 0.52
C VAL A 124 22.36 0.69 -0.67
N GLU A 125 22.12 -0.06 -1.73
CA GLU A 125 22.89 0.03 -2.96
C GLU A 125 22.16 0.93 -3.95
N PHE A 126 22.88 1.93 -4.49
CA PHE A 126 22.34 2.80 -5.53
C PHE A 126 22.60 2.16 -6.90
N ARG A 127 21.54 1.90 -7.66
CA ARG A 127 21.61 1.30 -9.00
C ARG A 127 20.86 2.14 -10.01
N ASP A 128 21.42 2.21 -11.19
CA ASP A 128 20.82 2.81 -12.40
C ASP A 128 20.37 1.76 -13.41
N THR A 129 20.91 0.55 -13.32
CA THR A 129 20.62 -0.54 -14.26
C THR A 129 19.81 -1.65 -13.63
N PHE A 130 18.70 -2.00 -14.26
CA PHE A 130 17.75 -3.00 -13.78
C PHE A 130 17.44 -4.04 -14.85
N GLY A 131 17.47 -5.32 -14.47
CA GLY A 131 16.92 -6.41 -15.28
C GLY A 131 15.38 -6.48 -15.19
N ALA A 132 14.78 -7.46 -15.87
CA ALA A 132 13.33 -7.64 -15.91
C ALA A 132 12.69 -7.77 -14.53
N TYR A 133 13.34 -8.49 -13.60
CA TYR A 133 12.92 -8.63 -12.22
C TYR A 133 12.85 -7.28 -11.49
N GLY A 134 13.93 -6.51 -11.56
CA GLY A 134 14.01 -5.20 -10.90
C GLY A 134 13.05 -4.19 -11.51
N TRP A 135 12.92 -4.16 -12.85
CA TRP A 135 11.99 -3.30 -13.54
C TRP A 135 10.53 -3.64 -13.23
N PHE A 136 10.20 -4.93 -13.11
CA PHE A 136 8.87 -5.36 -12.69
C PHE A 136 8.52 -4.80 -11.30
N TRP A 137 9.42 -4.93 -10.31
CA TRP A 137 9.18 -4.42 -8.96
C TRP A 137 9.06 -2.90 -8.91
N LEU A 138 9.90 -2.17 -9.64
CA LEU A 138 9.77 -0.71 -9.75
C LEU A 138 8.41 -0.33 -10.34
N SER A 139 8.03 -0.95 -11.44
CA SER A 139 6.73 -0.71 -12.08
C SER A 139 5.56 -1.09 -11.17
N PHE A 140 5.67 -2.20 -10.45
CA PHE A 140 4.65 -2.66 -9.52
C PHE A 140 4.41 -1.66 -8.38
N ILE A 141 5.47 -1.14 -7.79
CA ILE A 141 5.38 -0.19 -6.67
C ILE A 141 4.90 1.17 -7.16
N PHE A 142 5.57 1.75 -8.17
CA PHE A 142 5.28 3.11 -8.62
C PHE A 142 4.02 3.19 -9.47
N LEU A 143 3.94 2.44 -10.56
CA LEU A 143 2.80 2.52 -11.48
C LEU A 143 1.56 1.85 -10.88
N GLY A 144 1.72 0.72 -10.20
CA GLY A 144 0.63 0.05 -9.48
C GLY A 144 0.08 0.94 -8.37
N GLY A 145 0.93 1.59 -7.59
CA GLY A 145 0.53 2.53 -6.55
C GLY A 145 -0.21 3.76 -7.12
N LEU A 146 0.33 4.37 -8.18
CA LEU A 146 -0.34 5.49 -8.87
C LEU A 146 -1.71 5.11 -9.41
N THR A 147 -1.82 3.95 -10.04
CA THR A 147 -3.09 3.45 -10.57
C THR A 147 -4.13 3.28 -9.46
N GLN A 148 -3.74 2.75 -8.31
CA GLN A 148 -4.62 2.63 -7.15
C GLN A 148 -5.07 3.98 -6.60
N LEU A 149 -4.19 4.98 -6.55
CA LEU A 149 -4.53 6.33 -6.13
C LEU A 149 -5.54 6.98 -7.08
N ILE A 150 -5.36 6.83 -8.38
CA ILE A 150 -6.28 7.35 -9.41
C ILE A 150 -7.65 6.70 -9.25
N ILE A 151 -7.73 5.36 -9.14
CA ILE A 151 -8.98 4.64 -8.93
C ILE A 151 -9.66 5.07 -7.63
N ALA A 152 -8.90 5.26 -6.55
CA ALA A 152 -9.44 5.71 -5.27
C ALA A 152 -10.02 7.14 -5.35
N GLN A 153 -9.42 8.03 -6.14
CA GLN A 153 -9.93 9.37 -6.37
C GLN A 153 -11.21 9.38 -7.22
N LEU A 154 -11.25 8.57 -8.27
CA LEU A 154 -12.42 8.45 -9.15
C LEU A 154 -13.63 7.87 -8.41
N ASN A 155 -13.42 6.96 -7.47
CA ASN A 155 -14.46 6.31 -6.67
C ASN A 155 -14.90 7.12 -5.43
N LYS A 156 -14.32 8.30 -5.18
CA LYS A 156 -14.83 9.17 -4.11
C LYS A 156 -16.23 9.63 -4.45
N PRO A 157 -17.25 9.40 -3.59
CA PRO A 157 -18.57 9.93 -3.82
C PRO A 157 -18.47 11.47 -3.92
N LYS A 158 -19.00 12.05 -5.00
CA LYS A 158 -19.12 13.51 -5.14
C LYS A 158 -19.85 13.99 -3.89
N LYS A 159 -19.20 14.80 -3.06
CA LYS A 159 -19.85 15.47 -1.94
C LYS A 159 -20.99 16.29 -2.53
N LEU A 160 -22.23 15.87 -2.28
CA LEU A 160 -23.39 16.69 -2.57
C LEU A 160 -23.18 18.06 -1.88
N PRO A 161 -23.44 19.18 -2.56
CA PRO A 161 -23.39 20.49 -1.93
C PRO A 161 -24.29 20.43 -0.69
N ARG A 162 -23.73 20.80 0.46
CA ARG A 162 -24.54 20.98 1.67
C ARG A 162 -25.56 22.06 1.34
N GLU A 163 -26.81 21.66 1.17
CA GLU A 163 -27.95 22.58 1.14
C GLU A 163 -27.85 23.40 2.42
N LYS A 164 -27.66 24.71 2.25
CA LYS A 164 -27.73 25.65 3.36
C LYS A 164 -29.20 25.67 3.82
N ILE A 165 -29.48 24.93 4.88
CA ILE A 165 -30.73 25.07 5.62
C ILE A 165 -30.61 26.41 6.33
N ASN A 166 -31.34 27.41 5.79
CA ASN A 166 -31.59 28.69 6.44
C ASN A 166 -32.61 28.48 7.55
#